data_291d8d1b501397ec1398539e8c44c408
#
_entry.id   291d8d1b501397ec1398539e8c44c408
#
_cell.length_a   1.000
_cell.length_b   1.000
_cell.length_c   1.000
_cell.angle_alpha   90.00
_cell.angle_beta   90.00
_cell.angle_gamma   90.00
#
_symmetry.space_group_name_H-M   'P 1'
#
loop_
_entity.id
_entity.type
_entity.pdbx_description
1 polymer ?
#
loop_
_entity_poly.entity_id
_entity_poly.type
_entity_poly.pdbx_seq_one_letter_code
_entity_poly.pdbx_strand_id
1 'polypeptide(L)'
;MTKETNIREIVLDILLEVMEKGNYSHLILSQALEKYQYLEKQDRAFITRVTEGTLEYQLRLDAVIDRFSKVKVKKMKPVIRTILRMSAYQILFMERVPDSAVCNEAVKLAKKRRFDGLSGFVNGVLRNISREKGSLSFTAPEERLLMPGWILSMWEKEYGRETAEKIAESFLTERPLSVRINQSLASRKTVLESLGAQGLSVSEDWGPGFVLSIKDYDYLDQVEAFSKGWITVQDFSSSL
;
A
#
# COMPACT_ATOMS: atom_id res chain seq x y z
N MET A 1 32.88 2.62 9.40
CA MET A 1 31.67 3.48 9.47
C MET A 1 30.56 2.79 8.69
N THR A 2 29.66 2.14 9.37
CA THR A 2 28.46 1.53 8.75
C THR A 2 27.63 2.66 8.16
N LYS A 3 27.48 2.66 6.84
CA LYS A 3 26.67 3.64 6.11
C LYS A 3 25.24 3.49 6.60
N GLU A 4 24.74 4.48 7.33
CA GLU A 4 23.38 4.49 7.85
C GLU A 4 22.40 4.22 6.69
N THR A 5 21.63 3.15 6.80
CA THR A 5 20.74 2.71 5.73
C THR A 5 19.56 3.67 5.65
N ASN A 6 19.44 4.41 4.56
CA ASN A 6 18.32 5.35 4.38
C ASN A 6 17.08 4.60 3.94
N ILE A 7 16.11 4.41 4.85
CA ILE A 7 14.86 3.68 4.62
C ILE A 7 14.05 4.26 3.45
N ARG A 8 14.02 5.59 3.30
CA ARG A 8 13.30 6.24 2.19
C ARG A 8 13.96 5.99 0.83
N GLU A 9 15.27 5.75 0.82
CA GLU A 9 15.96 5.34 -0.40
C GLU A 9 15.59 3.92 -0.82
N ILE A 10 15.42 3.01 0.13
CA ILE A 10 14.91 1.66 -0.14
C ILE A 10 13.52 1.73 -0.75
N VAL A 11 12.61 2.52 -0.15
CA VAL A 11 11.26 2.74 -0.69
C VAL A 11 11.30 3.29 -2.11
N LEU A 12 12.16 4.30 -2.36
CA LEU A 12 12.33 4.87 -3.70
C LEU A 12 12.75 3.80 -4.73
N ASP A 13 13.70 2.94 -4.36
CA ASP A 13 14.18 1.89 -5.26
C ASP A 13 13.10 0.85 -5.54
N ILE A 14 12.35 0.41 -4.52
CA ILE A 14 11.21 -0.50 -4.69
C ILE A 14 10.18 0.10 -5.64
N LEU A 15 9.77 1.36 -5.40
CA LEU A 15 8.77 2.02 -6.22
C LEU A 15 9.21 2.23 -7.66
N LEU A 16 10.50 2.49 -7.91
CA LEU A 16 11.04 2.58 -9.26
C LEU A 16 11.01 1.22 -9.97
N GLU A 17 11.33 0.13 -9.27
CA GLU A 17 11.22 -1.22 -9.84
C GLU A 17 9.77 -1.57 -10.22
N VAL A 18 8.80 -1.20 -9.39
CA VAL A 18 7.39 -1.52 -9.62
C VAL A 18 6.79 -0.59 -10.68
N MET A 19 6.90 0.73 -10.49
CA MET A 19 6.18 1.72 -11.30
C MET A 19 6.79 2.00 -12.66
N GLU A 20 8.12 1.84 -12.79
CA GLU A 20 8.83 2.18 -14.03
C GLU A 20 9.27 0.95 -14.83
N LYS A 21 9.55 -0.17 -14.15
CA LYS A 21 9.97 -1.42 -14.82
C LYS A 21 8.84 -2.45 -14.92
N GLY A 22 7.71 -2.22 -14.24
CA GLY A 22 6.55 -3.10 -14.30
C GLY A 22 6.70 -4.40 -13.49
N ASN A 23 7.62 -4.44 -12.54
CA ASN A 23 7.79 -5.60 -11.67
C ASN A 23 6.63 -5.73 -10.67
N TYR A 24 6.31 -6.94 -10.23
CA TYR A 24 5.23 -7.19 -9.27
C TYR A 24 5.57 -6.66 -7.89
N SER A 25 4.71 -5.81 -7.34
CA SER A 25 4.93 -5.11 -6.07
C SER A 25 5.21 -6.03 -4.90
N HIS A 26 4.43 -7.11 -4.75
CA HIS A 26 4.59 -8.08 -3.66
C HIS A 26 5.95 -8.82 -3.73
N LEU A 27 6.45 -9.13 -4.92
CA LEU A 27 7.74 -9.80 -5.08
C LEU A 27 8.90 -8.85 -4.72
N ILE A 28 8.89 -7.62 -5.25
CA ILE A 28 9.96 -6.65 -4.99
C ILE A 28 9.97 -6.24 -3.51
N LEU A 29 8.80 -6.04 -2.91
CA LEU A 29 8.70 -5.70 -1.49
C LEU A 29 9.19 -6.85 -0.61
N SER A 30 8.77 -8.10 -0.86
CA SER A 30 9.22 -9.29 -0.12
C SER A 30 10.75 -9.46 -0.20
N GLN A 31 11.33 -9.38 -1.40
CA GLN A 31 12.78 -9.46 -1.59
C GLN A 31 13.54 -8.34 -0.87
N ALA A 32 12.99 -7.13 -0.86
CA ALA A 32 13.58 -6.01 -0.13
C ALA A 32 13.53 -6.26 1.39
N LEU A 33 12.38 -6.69 1.93
CA LEU A 33 12.24 -6.97 3.37
C LEU A 33 13.14 -8.13 3.82
N GLU A 34 13.31 -9.15 3.01
CA GLU A 34 14.26 -10.25 3.26
C GLU A 34 15.70 -9.73 3.28
N LYS A 35 16.11 -8.96 2.27
CA LYS A 35 17.45 -8.36 2.20
C LYS A 35 17.75 -7.45 3.38
N TYR A 36 16.76 -6.72 3.87
CA TYR A 36 16.88 -5.75 4.95
C TYR A 36 16.27 -6.26 6.28
N GLN A 37 16.22 -7.58 6.48
CA GLN A 37 15.67 -8.20 7.72
C GLN A 37 16.38 -7.77 9.01
N TYR A 38 17.61 -7.25 8.91
CA TYR A 38 18.38 -6.70 10.04
C TYR A 38 17.88 -5.34 10.53
N LEU A 39 17.00 -4.66 9.77
CA LEU A 39 16.37 -3.42 10.20
C LEU A 39 15.34 -3.68 11.30
N GLU A 40 15.12 -2.69 12.13
CA GLU A 40 14.09 -2.71 13.17
C GLU A 40 12.68 -2.97 12.59
N LYS A 41 11.79 -3.59 13.41
CA LYS A 41 10.39 -3.85 12.99
C LYS A 41 9.71 -2.57 12.49
N GLN A 42 9.94 -1.44 13.17
CA GLN A 42 9.36 -0.14 12.82
C GLN A 42 9.81 0.35 11.45
N ASP A 43 11.08 0.16 11.10
CA ASP A 43 11.63 0.57 9.81
C ASP A 43 11.07 -0.29 8.67
N ARG A 44 10.97 -1.59 8.89
CA ARG A 44 10.36 -2.50 7.92
C ARG A 44 8.88 -2.19 7.69
N ALA A 45 8.14 -1.91 8.78
CA ALA A 45 6.74 -1.48 8.69
C ALA A 45 6.59 -0.14 7.93
N PHE A 46 7.52 0.81 8.13
CA PHE A 46 7.56 2.05 7.38
C PHE A 46 7.78 1.81 5.89
N ILE A 47 8.75 0.94 5.52
CA ILE A 47 9.02 0.58 4.11
C ILE A 47 7.74 0.01 3.48
N THR A 48 7.11 -0.96 4.11
CA THR A 48 5.86 -1.58 3.63
C THR A 48 4.77 -0.52 3.45
N ARG A 49 4.47 0.24 4.50
CA ARG A 49 3.39 1.23 4.51
C ARG A 49 3.56 2.29 3.44
N VAL A 50 4.76 2.86 3.28
CA VAL A 50 4.98 3.91 2.27
C VAL A 50 4.96 3.33 0.87
N THR A 51 5.48 2.12 0.67
CA THR A 51 5.46 1.46 -0.64
C THR A 51 4.03 1.15 -1.07
N GLU A 52 3.31 0.39 -0.27
CA GLU A 52 1.93 -0.04 -0.59
C GLU A 52 0.99 1.15 -0.73
N GLY A 53 1.04 2.07 0.23
CA GLY A 53 0.18 3.24 0.18
C GLY A 53 0.49 4.18 -1.00
N THR A 54 1.76 4.30 -1.40
CA THR A 54 2.10 5.09 -2.61
C THR A 54 1.55 4.44 -3.88
N LEU A 55 1.55 3.12 -3.97
CA LEU A 55 0.99 2.37 -5.10
C LEU A 55 -0.54 2.47 -5.11
N GLU A 56 -1.19 2.22 -3.99
CA GLU A 56 -2.64 2.24 -3.83
C GLU A 56 -3.23 3.62 -4.15
N TYR A 57 -2.63 4.68 -3.57
CA TYR A 57 -3.12 6.04 -3.72
C TYR A 57 -2.55 6.79 -4.94
N GLN A 58 -1.88 6.10 -5.87
CA GLN A 58 -1.16 6.72 -6.98
C GLN A 58 -2.01 7.75 -7.77
N LEU A 59 -3.25 7.42 -8.11
CA LEU A 59 -4.13 8.30 -8.88
C LEU A 59 -4.41 9.61 -8.13
N ARG A 60 -4.71 9.51 -6.84
CA ARG A 60 -4.95 10.67 -5.98
C ARG A 60 -3.68 11.49 -5.76
N LEU A 61 -2.55 10.82 -5.56
CA LEU A 61 -1.25 11.49 -5.40
C LEU A 61 -0.87 12.26 -6.66
N ASP A 62 -1.08 11.68 -7.84
CA ASP A 62 -0.81 12.34 -9.11
C ASP A 62 -1.70 13.57 -9.30
N ALA A 63 -2.99 13.47 -8.97
CA ALA A 63 -3.92 14.59 -9.02
C ALA A 63 -3.50 15.72 -8.07
N VAL A 64 -3.10 15.39 -6.83
CA VAL A 64 -2.60 16.38 -5.86
C VAL A 64 -1.32 17.04 -6.37
N ILE A 65 -0.35 16.27 -6.82
CA ILE A 65 0.91 16.83 -7.35
C ILE A 65 0.63 17.75 -8.55
N ASP A 66 -0.27 17.34 -9.43
CA ASP A 66 -0.65 18.13 -10.62
C ASP A 66 -1.37 19.44 -10.27
N ARG A 67 -2.03 19.55 -9.11
CA ARG A 67 -2.63 20.82 -8.63
C ARG A 67 -1.58 21.83 -8.18
N PHE A 68 -0.46 21.36 -7.60
CA PHE A 68 0.59 22.20 -7.03
C PHE A 68 1.85 22.31 -7.88
N SER A 69 1.88 21.66 -9.04
CA SER A 69 3.01 21.65 -9.96
C SER A 69 2.66 22.27 -11.31
N LYS A 70 3.56 23.11 -11.82
CA LYS A 70 3.47 23.61 -13.21
C LYS A 70 3.75 22.52 -14.26
N VAL A 71 4.44 21.46 -13.87
CA VAL A 71 4.80 20.33 -14.73
C VAL A 71 3.91 19.14 -14.35
N LYS A 72 3.17 18.61 -15.32
CA LYS A 72 2.33 17.44 -15.09
C LYS A 72 3.17 16.21 -14.73
N VAL A 73 2.70 15.38 -13.78
CA VAL A 73 3.38 14.18 -13.29
C VAL A 73 3.84 13.27 -14.44
N LYS A 74 3.01 13.10 -15.47
CA LYS A 74 3.32 12.30 -16.67
C LYS A 74 4.57 12.79 -17.44
N LYS A 75 4.92 14.08 -17.31
CA LYS A 75 6.06 14.70 -17.99
C LYS A 75 7.31 14.77 -17.10
N MET A 76 7.21 14.41 -15.84
CA MET A 76 8.34 14.43 -14.90
C MET A 76 9.30 13.28 -15.15
N LYS A 77 10.56 13.49 -14.78
CA LYS A 77 11.55 12.40 -14.73
C LYS A 77 11.08 11.33 -13.73
N PRO A 78 11.23 10.02 -14.05
CA PRO A 78 10.77 8.92 -13.19
C PRO A 78 11.15 9.07 -11.71
N VAL A 79 12.41 9.32 -11.42
CA VAL A 79 12.91 9.50 -10.06
C VAL A 79 12.21 10.65 -9.33
N ILE A 80 12.00 11.80 -10.00
CA ILE A 80 11.39 12.98 -9.39
C ILE A 80 9.90 12.74 -9.11
N ARG A 81 9.15 12.17 -10.05
CA ARG A 81 7.73 11.84 -9.82
C ARG A 81 7.55 10.83 -8.70
N THR A 82 8.45 9.82 -8.60
CA THR A 82 8.38 8.82 -7.53
C THR A 82 8.72 9.43 -6.17
N ILE A 83 9.74 10.30 -6.08
CA ILE A 83 10.04 11.06 -4.85
C ILE A 83 8.83 11.91 -4.44
N LEU A 84 8.19 12.60 -5.36
CA LEU A 84 7.01 13.42 -5.07
C LEU A 84 5.83 12.56 -4.61
N ARG A 85 5.54 11.43 -5.26
CA ARG A 85 4.46 10.52 -4.87
C ARG A 85 4.64 9.98 -3.46
N MET A 86 5.80 9.36 -3.16
CA MET A 86 6.05 8.77 -1.85
C MET A 86 6.12 9.82 -0.73
N SER A 87 6.53 11.04 -1.05
CA SER A 87 6.56 12.14 -0.08
C SER A 87 5.17 12.74 0.13
N ALA A 88 4.39 12.93 -0.94
CA ALA A 88 3.00 13.36 -0.82
C ALA A 88 2.17 12.36 -0.02
N TYR A 89 2.38 11.04 -0.21
CA TYR A 89 1.73 10.02 0.60
C TYR A 89 2.04 10.21 2.09
N GLN A 90 3.32 10.39 2.45
CA GLN A 90 3.70 10.60 3.85
C GLN A 90 3.06 11.87 4.44
N ILE A 91 3.00 12.98 3.68
CA ILE A 91 2.41 14.24 4.13
C ILE A 91 0.89 14.12 4.34
N LEU A 92 0.20 13.36 3.47
CA LEU A 92 -1.26 13.30 3.46
C LEU A 92 -1.82 12.21 4.39
N PHE A 93 -1.11 11.10 4.57
CA PHE A 93 -1.65 9.89 5.20
C PHE A 93 -0.83 9.35 6.38
N MET A 94 0.28 10.00 6.75
CA MET A 94 1.12 9.57 7.88
C MET A 94 1.28 10.66 8.93
N GLU A 95 0.27 10.82 9.79
CA GLU A 95 0.21 11.88 10.80
C GLU A 95 1.41 11.94 11.75
N ARG A 96 2.04 10.78 12.02
CA ARG A 96 3.20 10.69 12.92
C ARG A 96 4.52 11.13 12.27
N VAL A 97 4.51 11.41 10.97
CA VAL A 97 5.71 11.85 10.24
C VAL A 97 5.64 13.35 10.01
N PRO A 98 6.56 14.15 10.58
CA PRO A 98 6.54 15.60 10.41
C PRO A 98 6.73 15.98 8.93
N ASP A 99 5.86 16.84 8.40
CA ASP A 99 5.91 17.30 7.00
C ASP A 99 7.27 17.92 6.63
N SER A 100 7.88 18.66 7.58
CA SER A 100 9.20 19.27 7.38
C SER A 100 10.29 18.22 7.17
N ALA A 101 10.23 17.11 7.90
CA ALA A 101 11.17 16.00 7.75
C ALA A 101 10.99 15.32 6.38
N VAL A 102 9.74 15.12 5.94
CA VAL A 102 9.44 14.56 4.61
C VAL A 102 10.02 15.44 3.50
N CYS A 103 9.77 16.76 3.56
CA CYS A 103 10.29 17.72 2.57
C CYS A 103 11.84 17.69 2.52
N ASN A 104 12.49 17.68 3.68
CA ASN A 104 13.95 17.65 3.76
C ASN A 104 14.54 16.37 3.18
N GLU A 105 13.97 15.21 3.52
CA GLU A 105 14.42 13.92 2.99
C GLU A 105 14.19 13.81 1.47
N ALA A 106 13.07 14.30 0.97
CA ALA A 106 12.80 14.34 -0.47
C ALA A 106 13.87 15.15 -1.24
N VAL A 107 14.27 16.31 -0.70
CA VAL A 107 15.35 17.13 -1.26
C VAL A 107 16.68 16.38 -1.23
N LYS A 108 17.02 15.71 -0.12
CA LYS A 108 18.24 14.90 -0.02
C LYS A 108 18.26 13.77 -1.03
N LEU A 109 17.11 13.05 -1.20
CA LEU A 109 16.98 11.98 -2.21
C LEU A 109 17.16 12.52 -3.63
N ALA A 110 16.54 13.65 -3.98
CA ALA A 110 16.69 14.26 -5.30
C ALA A 110 18.17 14.59 -5.59
N LYS A 111 18.88 15.20 -4.64
CA LYS A 111 20.31 15.48 -4.76
C LYS A 111 21.13 14.20 -4.88
N LYS A 112 20.89 13.21 -4.02
CA LYS A 112 21.61 11.92 -4.04
C LYS A 112 21.46 11.19 -5.37
N ARG A 113 20.31 11.35 -6.03
CA ARG A 113 20.01 10.80 -7.36
C ARG A 113 20.46 11.70 -8.51
N ARG A 114 21.33 12.72 -8.24
CA ARG A 114 21.90 13.65 -9.23
C ARG A 114 20.86 14.56 -9.92
N PHE A 115 19.80 14.92 -9.20
CA PHE A 115 18.80 15.88 -9.63
C PHE A 115 18.85 17.16 -8.78
N ASP A 116 20.05 17.66 -8.48
CA ASP A 116 20.26 18.85 -7.63
C ASP A 116 19.48 20.05 -8.16
N GLY A 117 19.50 20.27 -9.48
CA GLY A 117 18.75 21.37 -10.12
C GLY A 117 17.24 21.29 -9.96
N LEU A 118 16.67 20.13 -9.60
CA LEU A 118 15.25 19.94 -9.35
C LEU A 118 14.89 19.89 -7.86
N SER A 119 15.87 20.01 -6.96
CA SER A 119 15.63 19.94 -5.52
C SER A 119 14.74 21.08 -5.02
N GLY A 120 14.88 22.29 -5.56
CA GLY A 120 14.01 23.44 -5.27
C GLY A 120 12.59 23.22 -5.73
N PHE A 121 12.41 22.63 -6.91
CA PHE A 121 11.10 22.25 -7.43
C PHE A 121 10.40 21.22 -6.54
N VAL A 122 11.09 20.14 -6.17
CA VAL A 122 10.57 19.12 -5.24
C VAL A 122 10.13 19.73 -3.92
N ASN A 123 10.97 20.56 -3.32
CA ASN A 123 10.66 21.24 -2.06
C ASN A 123 9.45 22.19 -2.19
N GLY A 124 9.36 22.95 -3.27
CA GLY A 124 8.26 23.88 -3.53
C GLY A 124 6.92 23.17 -3.64
N VAL A 125 6.84 22.07 -4.43
CA VAL A 125 5.62 21.27 -4.59
C VAL A 125 5.19 20.68 -3.25
N LEU A 126 6.10 20.01 -2.51
CA LEU A 126 5.77 19.34 -1.26
C LEU A 126 5.35 20.32 -0.15
N ARG A 127 5.98 21.49 -0.06
CA ARG A 127 5.57 22.54 0.89
C ARG A 127 4.19 23.11 0.58
N ASN A 128 3.83 23.23 -0.69
CA ASN A 128 2.49 23.65 -1.07
C ASN A 128 1.45 22.58 -0.70
N ILE A 129 1.73 21.31 -0.96
CA ILE A 129 0.88 20.20 -0.54
C ILE A 129 0.70 20.21 0.99
N SER A 130 1.78 20.36 1.76
CA SER A 130 1.74 20.42 3.22
C SER A 130 0.87 21.56 3.76
N ARG A 131 0.95 22.74 3.15
CA ARG A 131 0.15 23.90 3.57
C ARG A 131 -1.34 23.75 3.28
N GLU A 132 -1.67 23.13 2.16
CA GLU A 132 -3.04 23.04 1.66
C GLU A 132 -3.71 21.69 1.94
N LYS A 133 -3.02 20.75 2.63
CA LYS A 133 -3.55 19.39 2.83
C LYS A 133 -4.92 19.33 3.50
N GLY A 134 -5.22 20.28 4.39
CA GLY A 134 -6.52 20.36 5.07
C GLY A 134 -7.67 20.86 4.20
N SER A 135 -7.38 21.49 3.05
CA SER A 135 -8.37 22.00 2.10
C SER A 135 -8.57 21.12 0.87
N LEU A 136 -7.83 20.01 0.78
CA LEU A 136 -7.93 19.10 -0.36
C LEU A 136 -9.29 18.38 -0.39
N SER A 137 -9.94 18.43 -1.54
CA SER A 137 -11.13 17.66 -1.85
C SER A 137 -10.90 16.82 -3.09
N PHE A 138 -11.47 15.63 -3.10
CA PHE A 138 -11.36 14.64 -4.18
C PHE A 138 -12.75 14.38 -4.74
N THR A 139 -13.11 15.10 -5.80
CA THR A 139 -14.45 15.06 -6.42
C THR A 139 -14.49 14.18 -7.67
N ALA A 140 -13.37 14.07 -8.39
CA ALA A 140 -13.29 13.19 -9.55
C ALA A 140 -13.39 11.72 -9.10
N PRO A 141 -14.22 10.89 -9.78
CA PRO A 141 -14.39 9.48 -9.39
C PRO A 141 -13.07 8.71 -9.28
N GLU A 142 -12.14 8.93 -10.19
CA GLU A 142 -10.82 8.28 -10.18
C GLU A 142 -10.00 8.63 -8.94
N GLU A 143 -10.09 9.87 -8.47
CA GLU A 143 -9.40 10.35 -7.28
C GLU A 143 -10.07 9.83 -6.00
N ARG A 144 -11.42 9.77 -5.99
CA ARG A 144 -12.22 9.33 -4.85
C ARG A 144 -12.16 7.82 -4.66
N LEU A 145 -12.31 7.08 -5.74
CA LEU A 145 -12.41 5.62 -5.75
C LEU A 145 -11.07 4.91 -5.98
N LEU A 146 -9.98 5.66 -6.20
CA LEU A 146 -8.64 5.14 -6.51
C LEU A 146 -8.64 4.14 -7.67
N MET A 147 -9.57 4.29 -8.61
CA MET A 147 -9.82 3.37 -9.71
C MET A 147 -9.62 4.08 -11.06
N PRO A 148 -8.88 3.48 -12.01
CA PRO A 148 -8.72 4.07 -13.35
C PRO A 148 -10.07 4.32 -14.04
N GLY A 149 -10.22 5.48 -14.68
CA GLY A 149 -11.48 5.90 -15.32
C GLY A 149 -11.99 4.92 -16.38
N TRP A 150 -11.10 4.23 -17.10
CA TRP A 150 -11.52 3.22 -18.08
C TRP A 150 -12.19 1.99 -17.42
N ILE A 151 -11.77 1.60 -16.20
CA ILE A 151 -12.41 0.53 -15.43
C ILE A 151 -13.78 1.00 -14.95
N LEU A 152 -13.85 2.21 -14.36
CA LEU A 152 -15.12 2.78 -13.91
C LEU A 152 -16.12 2.87 -15.07
N SER A 153 -15.69 3.36 -16.23
CA SER A 153 -16.55 3.46 -17.44
C SER A 153 -16.99 2.08 -17.94
N MET A 154 -16.14 1.08 -17.87
CA MET A 154 -16.50 -0.29 -18.23
C MET A 154 -17.59 -0.85 -17.30
N TRP A 155 -17.39 -0.69 -15.98
CA TRP A 155 -18.38 -1.16 -15.00
C TRP A 155 -19.67 -0.36 -15.03
N GLU A 156 -19.61 0.97 -15.26
CA GLU A 156 -20.81 1.80 -15.40
C GLU A 156 -21.66 1.38 -16.59
N LYS A 157 -21.03 1.01 -17.70
CA LYS A 157 -21.73 0.51 -18.89
C LYS A 157 -22.43 -0.83 -18.64
N GLU A 158 -21.84 -1.72 -17.82
CA GLU A 158 -22.34 -3.07 -17.60
C GLU A 158 -23.33 -3.15 -16.44
N TYR A 159 -23.04 -2.47 -15.32
CA TYR A 159 -23.79 -2.60 -14.07
C TYR A 159 -24.56 -1.34 -13.67
N GLY A 160 -24.42 -0.26 -14.42
CA GLY A 160 -24.92 1.06 -14.05
C GLY A 160 -24.02 1.78 -13.03
N ARG A 161 -24.15 3.11 -12.99
CA ARG A 161 -23.27 3.99 -12.21
C ARG A 161 -23.24 3.65 -10.72
N GLU A 162 -24.40 3.50 -10.10
CA GLU A 162 -24.49 3.24 -8.64
C GLU A 162 -23.79 1.95 -8.25
N THR A 163 -24.00 0.89 -9.03
CA THR A 163 -23.37 -0.42 -8.78
C THR A 163 -21.86 -0.36 -9.02
N ALA A 164 -21.42 0.32 -10.08
CA ALA A 164 -20.00 0.51 -10.39
C ALA A 164 -19.27 1.26 -9.27
N GLU A 165 -19.87 2.31 -8.69
CA GLU A 165 -19.32 3.04 -7.57
C GLU A 165 -19.22 2.14 -6.32
N LYS A 166 -20.27 1.38 -5.98
CA LYS A 166 -20.25 0.42 -4.86
C LYS A 166 -19.18 -0.67 -5.02
N ILE A 167 -19.00 -1.18 -6.24
CA ILE A 167 -17.92 -2.12 -6.56
C ILE A 167 -16.56 -1.47 -6.25
N ALA A 168 -16.31 -0.27 -6.79
CA ALA A 168 -15.04 0.42 -6.57
C ALA A 168 -14.80 0.76 -5.08
N GLU A 169 -15.83 1.22 -4.36
CA GLU A 169 -15.76 1.47 -2.91
C GLU A 169 -15.41 0.22 -2.11
N SER A 170 -15.88 -0.94 -2.54
CA SER A 170 -15.57 -2.20 -1.86
C SER A 170 -14.09 -2.57 -1.90
N PHE A 171 -13.32 -2.06 -2.88
CA PHE A 171 -11.88 -2.26 -2.94
C PHE A 171 -11.10 -1.38 -1.95
N LEU A 172 -11.72 -0.31 -1.44
CA LEU A 172 -11.10 0.57 -0.45
C LEU A 172 -11.29 0.09 1.00
N THR A 173 -12.09 -0.97 1.18
CA THR A 173 -12.31 -1.55 2.51
C THR A 173 -11.25 -2.61 2.81
N GLU A 174 -10.73 -2.58 4.04
CA GLU A 174 -9.82 -3.63 4.51
C GLU A 174 -10.57 -4.97 4.55
N ARG A 175 -10.05 -5.94 3.80
CA ARG A 175 -10.65 -7.28 3.74
C ARG A 175 -9.92 -8.22 4.69
N PRO A 176 -10.66 -9.07 5.42
CA PRO A 176 -10.05 -10.15 6.17
C PRO A 176 -9.37 -11.14 5.21
N LEU A 177 -8.35 -11.83 5.71
CA LEU A 177 -7.73 -12.90 4.96
C LEU A 177 -8.63 -14.14 4.98
N SER A 178 -9.00 -14.65 3.82
CA SER A 178 -9.76 -15.88 3.69
C SER A 178 -8.82 -17.09 3.74
N VAL A 179 -9.16 -18.06 4.59
CA VAL A 179 -8.40 -19.29 4.79
C VAL A 179 -9.32 -20.50 4.77
N ARG A 180 -8.84 -21.59 4.16
CA ARG A 180 -9.53 -22.87 4.15
C ARG A 180 -8.91 -23.80 5.18
N ILE A 181 -9.76 -24.49 5.97
CA ILE A 181 -9.35 -25.52 6.91
C ILE A 181 -9.00 -26.78 6.15
N ASN A 182 -7.85 -27.35 6.45
CA ASN A 182 -7.48 -28.70 6.01
C ASN A 182 -8.11 -29.74 6.96
N GLN A 183 -9.31 -30.17 6.63
CA GLN A 183 -10.09 -31.11 7.45
C GLN A 183 -9.43 -32.49 7.64
N SER A 184 -8.43 -32.82 6.79
CA SER A 184 -7.66 -34.06 6.94
C SER A 184 -6.62 -33.98 8.06
N LEU A 185 -6.21 -32.77 8.47
CA LEU A 185 -5.16 -32.56 9.47
C LEU A 185 -5.69 -32.03 10.81
N ALA A 186 -6.76 -31.23 10.79
CA ALA A 186 -7.31 -30.66 12.00
C ALA A 186 -8.83 -30.47 11.93
N SER A 187 -9.48 -30.64 13.08
CA SER A 187 -10.89 -30.30 13.20
C SER A 187 -11.09 -28.77 13.20
N ARG A 188 -12.26 -28.32 12.79
CA ARG A 188 -12.63 -26.90 12.86
C ARG A 188 -12.47 -26.36 14.27
N LYS A 189 -12.87 -27.12 15.29
CA LYS A 189 -12.73 -26.75 16.70
C LYS A 189 -11.26 -26.48 17.08
N THR A 190 -10.38 -27.39 16.71
CA THR A 190 -8.93 -27.27 16.97
C THR A 190 -8.34 -26.01 16.33
N VAL A 191 -8.75 -25.70 15.09
CA VAL A 191 -8.29 -24.50 14.37
C VAL A 191 -8.77 -23.24 15.08
N LEU A 192 -10.05 -23.14 15.43
CA LEU A 192 -10.62 -21.98 16.12
C LEU A 192 -9.97 -21.76 17.49
N GLU A 193 -9.72 -22.80 18.25
CA GLU A 193 -9.02 -22.73 19.55
C GLU A 193 -7.58 -22.21 19.38
N SER A 194 -6.85 -22.68 18.37
CA SER A 194 -5.48 -22.23 18.09
C SER A 194 -5.44 -20.76 17.65
N LEU A 195 -6.33 -20.34 16.75
CA LEU A 195 -6.42 -18.94 16.29
C LEU A 195 -6.80 -18.01 17.45
N GLY A 196 -7.79 -18.39 18.27
CA GLY A 196 -8.21 -17.63 19.44
C GLY A 196 -7.14 -17.51 20.51
N ALA A 197 -6.36 -18.59 20.77
CA ALA A 197 -5.25 -18.57 21.71
C ALA A 197 -4.13 -17.59 21.30
N GLN A 198 -3.98 -17.32 20.01
CA GLN A 198 -3.03 -16.35 19.47
C GLN A 198 -3.64 -14.93 19.33
N GLY A 199 -4.90 -14.72 19.75
CA GLY A 199 -5.57 -13.42 19.73
C GLY A 199 -6.06 -12.95 18.35
N LEU A 200 -6.16 -13.86 17.36
CA LEU A 200 -6.68 -13.53 16.05
C LEU A 200 -8.20 -13.40 16.08
N SER A 201 -8.70 -12.38 15.38
CA SER A 201 -10.14 -12.24 15.14
C SER A 201 -10.57 -13.15 14.00
N VAL A 202 -11.59 -13.96 14.25
CA VAL A 202 -12.14 -14.91 13.27
C VAL A 202 -13.60 -14.56 13.01
N SER A 203 -13.98 -14.43 11.75
CA SER A 203 -15.38 -14.36 11.33
C SER A 203 -15.75 -15.53 10.44
N GLU A 204 -17.00 -15.96 10.55
CA GLU A 204 -17.53 -17.15 9.90
C GLU A 204 -18.68 -16.82 8.93
N ASP A 205 -18.88 -15.52 8.65
CA ASP A 205 -20.09 -14.98 8.04
C ASP A 205 -20.30 -15.36 6.57
N TRP A 206 -19.32 -16.00 5.95
CA TRP A 206 -19.32 -16.26 4.52
C TRP A 206 -18.88 -17.69 4.21
N GLY A 207 -19.85 -18.55 3.87
CA GLY A 207 -19.60 -19.77 3.12
C GLY A 207 -19.61 -21.08 3.88
N PRO A 208 -19.07 -22.15 3.27
CA PRO A 208 -19.06 -23.48 3.87
C PRO A 208 -18.20 -23.50 5.13
N GLY A 209 -18.62 -24.24 6.14
CA GLY A 209 -18.02 -24.25 7.49
C GLY A 209 -16.52 -24.59 7.57
N PHE A 210 -15.87 -24.88 6.45
CA PHE A 210 -14.42 -25.11 6.36
C PHE A 210 -13.64 -23.87 5.85
N VAL A 211 -14.31 -22.74 5.57
CA VAL A 211 -13.68 -21.47 5.23
C VAL A 211 -13.88 -20.51 6.38
N LEU A 212 -12.81 -19.81 6.75
CA LEU A 212 -12.78 -18.80 7.80
C LEU A 212 -12.19 -17.51 7.23
N SER A 213 -12.58 -16.38 7.81
CA SER A 213 -11.94 -15.08 7.59
C SER A 213 -11.18 -14.69 8.85
N ILE A 214 -9.87 -14.39 8.73
CA ILE A 214 -9.00 -14.03 9.85
C ILE A 214 -8.45 -12.63 9.72
N LYS A 215 -8.26 -11.95 10.86
CA LYS A 215 -7.63 -10.64 11.01
C LYS A 215 -6.68 -10.62 12.21
N ASP A 216 -5.99 -9.49 12.37
CA ASP A 216 -5.16 -9.18 13.56
C ASP A 216 -3.93 -10.08 13.71
N TYR A 217 -3.42 -10.66 12.62
CA TYR A 217 -2.14 -11.38 12.60
C TYR A 217 -0.99 -10.46 12.16
N ASP A 218 0.18 -10.62 12.78
CA ASP A 218 1.39 -9.87 12.38
C ASP A 218 2.04 -10.49 11.12
N TYR A 219 2.31 -11.79 11.17
CA TYR A 219 2.89 -12.57 10.08
C TYR A 219 2.17 -13.93 10.01
N LEU A 220 1.74 -14.29 8.81
CA LEU A 220 0.99 -15.53 8.62
C LEU A 220 1.80 -16.78 8.99
N ASP A 221 3.11 -16.77 8.72
CA ASP A 221 4.02 -17.87 9.07
C ASP A 221 4.14 -18.09 10.59
N GLN A 222 3.81 -17.10 11.40
CA GLN A 222 3.79 -17.21 12.87
C GLN A 222 2.44 -17.70 13.40
N VAL A 223 1.43 -17.81 12.55
CA VAL A 223 0.15 -18.40 12.91
C VAL A 223 0.31 -19.90 12.98
N GLU A 224 0.13 -20.48 14.17
CA GLU A 224 0.34 -21.90 14.44
C GLU A 224 -0.47 -22.80 13.49
N ALA A 225 -1.74 -22.48 13.29
CA ALA A 225 -2.61 -23.21 12.39
C ALA A 225 -2.10 -23.20 10.93
N PHE A 226 -1.44 -22.10 10.50
CA PHE A 226 -0.86 -22.00 9.17
C PHE A 226 0.45 -22.79 9.07
N SER A 227 1.36 -22.61 10.03
CA SER A 227 2.66 -23.32 10.06
C SER A 227 2.52 -24.85 10.16
N LYS A 228 1.44 -25.33 10.79
CA LYS A 228 1.11 -26.76 10.87
C LYS A 228 0.32 -27.28 9.66
N GLY A 229 0.00 -26.43 8.69
CA GLY A 229 -0.78 -26.82 7.52
C GLY A 229 -2.27 -27.08 7.80
N TRP A 230 -2.78 -26.70 8.98
CA TRP A 230 -4.19 -26.84 9.34
C TRP A 230 -5.09 -25.90 8.58
N ILE A 231 -4.52 -24.75 8.15
CA ILE A 231 -5.19 -23.79 7.27
C ILE A 231 -4.29 -23.46 6.08
N THR A 232 -4.90 -23.09 4.97
CA THR A 232 -4.22 -22.54 3.78
C THR A 232 -4.95 -21.30 3.31
N VAL A 233 -4.20 -20.32 2.80
CA VAL A 233 -4.80 -19.13 2.19
C VAL A 233 -5.51 -19.56 0.91
N GLN A 234 -6.79 -19.30 0.85
CA GLN A 234 -7.61 -19.56 -0.32
C GLN A 234 -8.79 -18.59 -0.35
N ASP A 235 -8.98 -17.96 -1.50
CA ASP A 235 -10.15 -17.12 -1.70
C ASP A 235 -11.44 -17.94 -1.57
N PHE A 236 -12.46 -17.31 -0.99
CA PHE A 236 -13.75 -17.96 -0.78
C PHE A 236 -14.35 -18.51 -2.07
N SER A 237 -14.33 -17.72 -3.15
CA SER A 237 -14.86 -18.13 -4.45
C SER A 237 -14.15 -19.34 -5.05
N SER A 238 -12.86 -19.52 -4.70
CA SER A 238 -12.08 -20.70 -5.10
C SER A 238 -12.32 -21.93 -4.22
N SER A 239 -13.11 -21.80 -3.16
CA SER A 239 -13.45 -22.88 -2.22
C SER A 239 -14.83 -23.50 -2.52
N LEU A 240 -15.59 -22.91 -3.43
CA LEU A 240 -16.89 -23.38 -3.93
C LEU A 240 -16.71 -24.35 -5.08
#